data_5f2aab05ddec2d6932df750207f5b4eb
#
_entry.id   5f2aab05ddec2d6932df750207f5b4eb
#
_cell.length_a   1.000
_cell.length_b   1.000
_cell.length_c   1.000
_cell.angle_alpha   90.00
_cell.angle_beta   90.00
_cell.angle_gamma   90.00
#
_symmetry.space_group_name_H-M   'P 1'
#
loop_
_entity.id
_entity.type
_entity.pdbx_description
1 polymer ?
#
loop_
_entity_poly.entity_id
_entity_poly.type
_entity_poly.pdbx_seq_one_letter_code
_entity_poly.pdbx_strand_id
1 'polypeptide(L)'
;MDLKAKKAKTAYLILADGTVFTGKSFGCEGEVVGEIVFTTAMTGYEETLTDPSYCGQIVTQAFPLIGNYGVNDEDYESKTSVVSGYIVREYCEVPSNFRCEGDIDGFLKKHNIIGLFGIDTRRLTRIIRETGVMNGMITTSEPTDEYKAQALERIRAYVVGPVVPKVSVKQPEKFSAENGKYKVALMDYGYKFNIRRELVKRGCDVTVFPYDTSAEEILKFAPDGIMLSNGPGDPQDNTVSINTLKELIPHKIPTFGICLGHQLLALANGATTVKLKYGHRGGNQPVTDVTVDRTFITSQNHGYAVVSDSLPESAGKVSHINGNDKTCEGVMYTNAPAFTVQFHPEACGGPHDTAYLFDKFISLMEENKKCR
;
A
#
# COMPACT_ATOMS: atom_id res chain seq x y z
N MET A 1 -34.76 21.83 5.14
CA MET A 1 -33.54 21.77 4.33
C MET A 1 -33.88 21.01 3.04
N ASP A 2 -34.02 21.72 1.92
CA ASP A 2 -34.36 21.09 0.64
C ASP A 2 -33.15 20.28 0.15
N LEU A 3 -33.17 18.99 0.38
CA LEU A 3 -32.25 18.00 -0.20
C LEU A 3 -32.59 17.86 -1.69
N LYS A 4 -32.30 18.87 -2.50
CA LYS A 4 -32.21 18.68 -3.94
C LYS A 4 -31.00 17.79 -4.20
N ALA A 5 -31.23 16.48 -4.28
CA ALA A 5 -30.23 15.53 -4.76
C ALA A 5 -29.62 16.09 -6.05
N LYS A 6 -28.35 16.50 -6.01
CA LYS A 6 -27.61 16.94 -7.19
C LYS A 6 -27.61 15.77 -8.16
N LYS A 7 -28.26 15.94 -9.33
CA LYS A 7 -28.37 14.86 -10.31
C LYS A 7 -26.96 14.53 -10.78
N ALA A 8 -26.37 13.44 -10.25
CA ALA A 8 -25.01 13.01 -10.59
C ALA A 8 -24.91 12.77 -12.10
N LYS A 9 -23.83 13.25 -12.73
CA LYS A 9 -23.58 13.06 -14.17
C LYS A 9 -23.34 11.58 -14.46
N THR A 10 -23.70 11.16 -15.68
CA THR A 10 -23.30 9.86 -16.20
C THR A 10 -21.77 9.82 -16.33
N ALA A 11 -21.18 8.72 -15.93
CA ALA A 11 -19.75 8.46 -16.07
C ALA A 11 -19.53 7.02 -16.51
N TYR A 12 -18.39 6.78 -17.10
CA TYR A 12 -18.06 5.50 -17.74
C TYR A 12 -16.69 5.01 -17.26
N LEU A 13 -16.57 3.69 -17.16
CA LEU A 13 -15.29 3.01 -17.04
C LEU A 13 -15.04 2.25 -18.35
N ILE A 14 -13.94 2.56 -19.01
CA ILE A 14 -13.46 1.85 -20.21
C ILE A 14 -12.24 1.03 -19.81
N LEU A 15 -12.27 -0.29 -20.01
CA LEU A 15 -11.16 -1.19 -19.75
C LEU A 15 -10.30 -1.38 -21.01
N ALA A 16 -9.05 -1.83 -20.83
CA ALA A 16 -8.10 -2.06 -21.92
C ALA A 16 -8.56 -3.12 -22.94
N ASP A 17 -9.47 -4.02 -22.57
CA ASP A 17 -10.11 -5.02 -23.45
C ASP A 17 -11.30 -4.42 -24.25
N GLY A 18 -11.66 -3.16 -24.00
CA GLY A 18 -12.78 -2.46 -24.63
C GLY A 18 -14.12 -2.63 -23.91
N THR A 19 -14.17 -3.35 -22.78
CA THR A 19 -15.37 -3.43 -21.95
C THR A 19 -15.71 -2.05 -21.39
N VAL A 20 -16.99 -1.70 -21.43
CA VAL A 20 -17.50 -0.42 -20.90
C VAL A 20 -18.52 -0.69 -19.80
N PHE A 21 -18.37 0.00 -18.66
CA PHE A 21 -19.37 0.08 -17.61
C PHE A 21 -19.95 1.49 -17.58
N THR A 22 -21.27 1.59 -17.43
CA THR A 22 -21.98 2.87 -17.30
C THR A 22 -22.47 3.04 -15.86
N GLY A 23 -22.12 4.13 -15.25
CA GLY A 23 -22.50 4.50 -13.90
C GLY A 23 -22.71 6.01 -13.75
N LYS A 24 -22.39 6.53 -12.58
CA LYS A 24 -22.51 7.95 -12.25
C LYS A 24 -21.23 8.47 -11.62
N SER A 25 -20.95 9.75 -11.84
CA SER A 25 -19.78 10.45 -11.25
C SER A 25 -20.07 10.89 -9.81
N PHE A 26 -19.07 10.76 -8.95
CA PHE A 26 -18.95 11.44 -7.66
C PHE A 26 -17.49 11.87 -7.46
N GLY A 27 -17.19 12.71 -6.48
CA GLY A 27 -15.89 13.35 -6.40
C GLY A 27 -15.67 14.39 -7.49
N CYS A 28 -14.46 14.43 -8.08
CA CYS A 28 -14.14 15.33 -9.17
C CYS A 28 -14.69 14.84 -10.53
N GLU A 29 -15.00 15.79 -11.41
CA GLU A 29 -15.34 15.50 -12.80
C GLU A 29 -14.10 15.51 -13.68
N GLY A 30 -14.15 14.78 -14.81
CA GLY A 30 -13.06 14.72 -15.77
C GLY A 30 -12.78 13.31 -16.25
N GLU A 31 -11.52 13.06 -16.54
CA GLU A 31 -11.05 11.75 -16.96
C GLU A 31 -9.71 11.39 -16.31
N VAL A 32 -9.51 10.13 -16.05
CA VAL A 32 -8.26 9.60 -15.48
C VAL A 32 -7.99 8.20 -16.01
N VAL A 33 -6.72 7.93 -16.33
CA VAL A 33 -6.23 6.59 -16.67
C VAL A 33 -5.43 6.04 -15.50
N GLY A 34 -5.58 4.75 -15.23
CA GLY A 34 -4.81 4.06 -14.19
C GLY A 34 -4.90 2.54 -14.30
N GLU A 35 -4.05 1.83 -13.56
CA GLU A 35 -4.17 0.40 -13.40
C GLU A 35 -5.38 0.10 -12.50
N ILE A 36 -6.33 -0.70 -12.98
CA ILE A 36 -7.53 -1.08 -12.22
C ILE A 36 -7.18 -2.20 -11.26
N VAL A 37 -7.38 -1.93 -9.98
CA VAL A 37 -7.21 -2.91 -8.92
C VAL A 37 -8.47 -3.00 -8.07
N PHE A 38 -8.62 -4.06 -7.28
CA PHE A 38 -9.74 -4.18 -6.35
C PHE A 38 -9.26 -4.56 -4.95
N THR A 39 -9.99 -4.11 -3.94
CA THR A 39 -9.83 -4.56 -2.56
C THR A 39 -11.13 -5.19 -2.06
N THR A 40 -11.00 -6.22 -1.22
CA THR A 40 -12.13 -6.93 -0.60
C THR A 40 -12.39 -6.50 0.84
N ALA A 41 -11.65 -5.49 1.33
CA ALA A 41 -11.85 -4.94 2.66
C ALA A 41 -13.29 -4.42 2.84
N MET A 42 -13.92 -4.75 3.96
CA MET A 42 -15.30 -4.33 4.30
C MET A 42 -15.32 -2.99 5.03
N THR A 43 -14.19 -2.60 5.62
CA THR A 43 -13.98 -1.37 6.40
C THR A 43 -12.65 -0.76 6.00
N GLY A 44 -12.31 0.42 6.50
CA GLY A 44 -11.01 1.03 6.22
C GLY A 44 -10.91 1.62 4.80
N TYR A 45 -12.01 2.18 4.28
CA TYR A 45 -11.98 2.80 2.96
C TYR A 45 -11.16 4.10 2.95
N GLU A 46 -11.10 4.79 4.08
CA GLU A 46 -10.32 6.00 4.23
C GLU A 46 -8.82 5.70 4.28
N GLU A 47 -8.43 4.68 5.03
CA GLU A 47 -7.09 4.12 5.04
C GLU A 47 -6.68 3.63 3.64
N THR A 48 -7.61 2.98 2.91
CA THR A 48 -7.38 2.60 1.50
C THR A 48 -7.13 3.81 0.61
N LEU A 49 -7.94 4.88 0.74
CA LEU A 49 -7.83 6.08 -0.07
C LEU A 49 -6.58 6.91 0.25
N THR A 50 -6.06 6.80 1.47
CA THR A 50 -4.86 7.52 1.91
C THR A 50 -3.59 6.63 1.96
N ASP A 51 -3.68 5.36 1.55
CA ASP A 51 -2.52 4.46 1.41
C ASP A 51 -1.69 4.83 0.17
N PRO A 52 -0.43 5.32 0.34
CA PRO A 52 0.42 5.69 -0.78
C PRO A 52 0.71 4.53 -1.75
N SER A 53 0.55 3.28 -1.30
CA SER A 53 0.77 2.09 -2.14
C SER A 53 -0.18 2.01 -3.34
N TYR A 54 -1.28 2.77 -3.36
CA TYR A 54 -2.19 2.85 -4.51
C TYR A 54 -1.82 3.95 -5.52
N CYS A 55 -0.66 4.58 -5.42
CA CYS A 55 -0.25 5.62 -6.38
C CYS A 55 -0.24 5.10 -7.83
N GLY A 56 -0.97 5.79 -8.72
CA GLY A 56 -1.13 5.41 -10.12
C GLY A 56 -2.23 4.37 -10.39
N GLN A 57 -2.99 3.96 -9.37
CA GLN A 57 -4.04 2.96 -9.48
C GLN A 57 -5.43 3.55 -9.33
N ILE A 58 -6.41 2.97 -10.04
CA ILE A 58 -7.84 3.19 -9.85
C ILE A 58 -8.35 2.04 -8.99
N VAL A 59 -8.80 2.37 -7.78
CA VAL A 59 -9.17 1.38 -6.77
C VAL A 59 -10.66 1.07 -6.84
N THR A 60 -11.00 -0.20 -7.00
CA THR A 60 -12.37 -0.72 -6.92
C THR A 60 -12.62 -1.32 -5.55
N GLN A 61 -13.58 -0.77 -4.83
CA GLN A 61 -14.04 -1.34 -3.57
C GLN A 61 -15.08 -2.43 -3.86
N ALA A 62 -14.76 -3.68 -3.51
CA ALA A 62 -15.67 -4.80 -3.75
C ALA A 62 -16.85 -4.83 -2.78
N PHE A 63 -16.68 -4.26 -1.57
CA PHE A 63 -17.77 -4.14 -0.60
C PHE A 63 -18.86 -3.18 -1.15
N PRO A 64 -20.16 -3.54 -1.04
CA PRO A 64 -21.22 -2.85 -1.78
C PRO A 64 -21.45 -1.40 -1.38
N LEU A 65 -21.43 -1.08 -0.09
CA LEU A 65 -21.74 0.26 0.43
C LEU A 65 -20.51 0.87 1.10
N ILE A 66 -20.11 2.05 0.63
CA ILE A 66 -18.95 2.79 1.11
C ILE A 66 -19.38 4.17 1.62
N GLY A 67 -18.65 4.72 2.60
CA GLY A 67 -18.89 6.08 3.11
C GLY A 67 -19.87 6.14 4.28
N ASN A 68 -20.37 5.03 4.78
CA ASN A 68 -21.42 4.97 5.80
C ASN A 68 -21.02 5.55 7.17
N TYR A 69 -19.74 5.55 7.52
CA TYR A 69 -19.23 6.18 8.74
C TYR A 69 -18.53 7.53 8.51
N GLY A 70 -18.56 8.03 7.27
CA GLY A 70 -17.95 9.31 6.91
C GLY A 70 -16.44 9.24 6.77
N VAL A 71 -15.80 10.39 6.87
CA VAL A 71 -14.35 10.57 6.85
C VAL A 71 -13.90 11.39 8.05
N ASN A 72 -12.65 11.17 8.50
CA ASN A 72 -12.01 11.94 9.56
C ASN A 72 -10.49 11.93 9.42
N ASP A 73 -9.84 13.03 9.81
CA ASP A 73 -8.39 13.20 9.60
C ASP A 73 -7.51 12.26 10.46
N GLU A 74 -8.04 11.63 11.52
CA GLU A 74 -7.28 10.71 12.38
C GLU A 74 -6.99 9.36 11.71
N ASP A 75 -7.88 8.92 10.80
CA ASP A 75 -7.76 7.64 10.11
C ASP A 75 -6.87 7.72 8.85
N TYR A 76 -6.33 8.90 8.52
CA TYR A 76 -5.43 9.08 7.40
C TYR A 76 -4.11 8.31 7.60
N GLU A 77 -3.69 7.63 6.55
CA GLU A 77 -2.41 6.91 6.46
C GLU A 77 -1.32 7.71 5.73
N SER A 78 -1.66 8.89 5.17
CA SER A 78 -0.71 9.83 4.58
C SER A 78 -1.27 11.25 4.55
N LYS A 79 -0.41 12.24 4.26
CA LYS A 79 -0.81 13.66 4.20
C LYS A 79 -1.87 13.96 3.12
N THR A 80 -1.91 13.16 2.05
CA THR A 80 -2.82 13.33 0.92
C THR A 80 -3.10 12.00 0.25
N SER A 81 -4.27 11.90 -0.38
CA SER A 81 -4.57 10.74 -1.23
C SER A 81 -3.84 10.85 -2.57
N VAL A 82 -3.31 9.72 -3.05
CA VAL A 82 -2.58 9.61 -4.32
C VAL A 82 -3.20 8.57 -5.26
N VAL A 83 -4.39 8.06 -4.92
CA VAL A 83 -5.14 7.18 -5.82
C VAL A 83 -5.53 7.94 -7.08
N SER A 84 -5.45 7.30 -8.25
CA SER A 84 -5.84 7.93 -9.52
C SER A 84 -7.34 8.09 -9.65
N GLY A 85 -8.11 7.13 -9.15
CA GLY A 85 -9.56 7.15 -9.19
C GLY A 85 -10.16 6.13 -8.23
N TYR A 86 -11.47 6.25 -7.98
CA TYR A 86 -12.16 5.39 -7.02
C TYR A 86 -13.49 4.87 -7.58
N ILE A 87 -13.71 3.56 -7.46
CA ILE A 87 -14.89 2.88 -8.00
C ILE A 87 -15.62 2.16 -6.88
N VAL A 88 -16.91 2.45 -6.71
CA VAL A 88 -17.78 1.81 -5.74
C VAL A 88 -19.10 1.39 -6.37
N ARG A 89 -19.78 0.41 -5.77
CA ARG A 89 -21.15 0.08 -6.20
C ARG A 89 -22.14 1.13 -5.74
N GLU A 90 -22.11 1.45 -4.45
CA GLU A 90 -22.97 2.46 -3.82
C GLU A 90 -22.13 3.25 -2.82
N TYR A 91 -22.41 4.54 -2.65
CA TYR A 91 -21.85 5.33 -1.56
C TYR A 91 -22.95 5.96 -0.71
N CYS A 92 -22.66 6.12 0.57
CA CYS A 92 -23.55 6.75 1.52
C CYS A 92 -23.43 8.28 1.39
N GLU A 93 -24.52 8.94 0.96
CA GLU A 93 -24.55 10.41 0.82
C GLU A 93 -24.68 11.13 2.18
N VAL A 94 -25.23 10.46 3.18
CA VAL A 94 -25.43 11.01 4.52
C VAL A 94 -24.85 10.05 5.54
N PRO A 95 -23.55 10.14 5.82
CA PRO A 95 -22.89 9.28 6.79
C PRO A 95 -23.39 9.52 8.20
N SER A 96 -23.30 8.48 9.05
CA SER A 96 -23.66 8.55 10.46
C SER A 96 -22.66 7.81 11.33
N ASN A 97 -21.79 8.56 12.01
CA ASN A 97 -20.83 8.06 13.00
C ASN A 97 -20.42 9.21 13.90
N PHE A 98 -20.09 8.92 15.17
CA PHE A 98 -19.69 9.94 16.15
C PHE A 98 -18.34 10.61 15.80
N ARG A 99 -17.49 9.97 14.99
CA ARG A 99 -16.21 10.51 14.49
C ARG A 99 -16.31 11.15 13.10
N CYS A 100 -17.51 11.21 12.51
CA CYS A 100 -17.71 11.72 11.15
C CYS A 100 -17.47 13.24 11.09
N GLU A 101 -16.50 13.67 10.31
CA GLU A 101 -16.17 15.08 10.03
C GLU A 101 -16.60 15.51 8.62
N GLY A 102 -16.87 14.56 7.73
CA GLY A 102 -17.28 14.81 6.37
C GLY A 102 -17.77 13.56 5.63
N ASP A 103 -18.16 13.73 4.38
CA ASP A 103 -18.56 12.64 3.51
C ASP A 103 -17.49 12.29 2.46
N ILE A 104 -17.63 11.12 1.85
CA ILE A 104 -16.66 10.60 0.89
C ILE A 104 -16.61 11.40 -0.42
N ASP A 105 -17.72 11.99 -0.86
CA ASP A 105 -17.77 12.82 -2.06
C ASP A 105 -16.95 14.11 -1.86
N GLY A 106 -17.11 14.74 -0.69
CA GLY A 106 -16.31 15.88 -0.26
C GLY A 106 -14.82 15.55 -0.14
N PHE A 107 -14.48 14.38 0.42
CA PHE A 107 -13.10 13.88 0.49
C PHE A 107 -12.48 13.74 -0.91
N LEU A 108 -13.16 13.07 -1.84
CA LEU A 108 -12.66 12.89 -3.19
C LEU A 108 -12.44 14.23 -3.90
N LYS A 109 -13.35 15.20 -3.72
CA LYS A 109 -13.21 16.56 -4.25
C LYS A 109 -12.01 17.31 -3.66
N LYS A 110 -11.82 17.22 -2.34
CA LYS A 110 -10.68 17.83 -1.62
C LYS A 110 -9.34 17.33 -2.19
N HIS A 111 -9.29 16.05 -2.59
CA HIS A 111 -8.08 15.42 -3.09
C HIS A 111 -8.00 15.29 -4.62
N ASN A 112 -8.92 15.94 -5.37
CA ASN A 112 -9.00 15.91 -6.84
C ASN A 112 -9.12 14.50 -7.43
N ILE A 113 -9.84 13.61 -6.77
CA ILE A 113 -10.03 12.23 -7.18
C ILE A 113 -11.33 12.10 -7.96
N ILE A 114 -11.27 11.43 -9.11
CA ILE A 114 -12.44 11.11 -9.94
C ILE A 114 -13.05 9.81 -9.42
N GLY A 115 -14.33 9.85 -9.07
CA GLY A 115 -15.07 8.71 -8.57
C GLY A 115 -16.15 8.23 -9.56
N LEU A 116 -16.40 6.93 -9.54
CA LEU A 116 -17.45 6.26 -10.31
C LEU A 116 -18.26 5.34 -9.40
N PHE A 117 -19.58 5.49 -9.38
CA PHE A 117 -20.47 4.61 -8.65
C PHE A 117 -21.63 4.09 -9.51
N GLY A 118 -22.35 3.08 -9.01
CA GLY A 118 -23.53 2.52 -9.67
C GLY A 118 -23.21 1.46 -10.72
N ILE A 119 -21.97 0.99 -10.80
CA ILE A 119 -21.59 -0.10 -11.70
C ILE A 119 -21.60 -1.46 -10.97
N ASP A 120 -21.61 -2.55 -11.74
CA ASP A 120 -21.44 -3.90 -11.21
C ASP A 120 -19.96 -4.16 -10.84
N THR A 121 -19.57 -3.76 -9.63
CA THR A 121 -18.21 -3.96 -9.09
C THR A 121 -17.87 -5.44 -8.94
N ARG A 122 -18.85 -6.32 -8.71
CA ARG A 122 -18.63 -7.78 -8.67
C ARG A 122 -18.21 -8.31 -10.04
N ARG A 123 -18.88 -7.88 -11.12
CA ARG A 123 -18.50 -8.24 -12.50
C ARG A 123 -17.10 -7.72 -12.82
N LEU A 124 -16.79 -6.46 -12.48
CA LEU A 124 -15.47 -5.87 -12.68
C LEU A 124 -14.39 -6.67 -11.94
N THR A 125 -14.60 -6.97 -10.65
CA THR A 125 -13.68 -7.80 -9.84
C THR A 125 -13.45 -9.18 -10.46
N ARG A 126 -14.48 -9.82 -11.00
CA ARG A 126 -14.34 -11.12 -11.69
C ARG A 126 -13.51 -11.02 -12.95
N ILE A 127 -13.71 -9.98 -13.77
CA ILE A 127 -12.89 -9.73 -14.97
C ILE A 127 -11.43 -9.62 -14.56
N ILE A 128 -11.09 -8.75 -13.60
CA ILE A 128 -9.69 -8.55 -13.14
C ILE A 128 -9.11 -9.85 -12.58
N ARG A 129 -9.86 -10.63 -11.81
CA ARG A 129 -9.40 -11.91 -11.26
C ARG A 129 -9.12 -12.94 -12.35
N GLU A 130 -9.94 -12.99 -13.39
CA GLU A 130 -9.85 -13.96 -14.48
C GLU A 130 -8.78 -13.58 -15.52
N THR A 131 -8.65 -12.30 -15.84
CA THR A 131 -7.70 -11.80 -16.87
C THR A 131 -6.38 -11.26 -16.31
N GLY A 132 -6.35 -10.87 -15.05
CA GLY A 132 -5.28 -10.13 -14.40
C GLY A 132 -5.60 -8.64 -14.29
N VAL A 133 -4.75 -7.90 -13.56
CA VAL A 133 -4.86 -6.42 -13.51
C VAL A 133 -4.70 -5.85 -14.92
N MET A 134 -5.49 -4.84 -15.22
CA MET A 134 -5.43 -4.14 -16.50
C MET A 134 -5.64 -2.65 -16.29
N ASN A 135 -5.21 -1.87 -17.26
CA ASN A 135 -5.47 -0.45 -17.28
C ASN A 135 -6.93 -0.14 -17.66
N GLY A 136 -7.42 0.99 -17.19
CA GLY A 136 -8.72 1.52 -17.57
C GLY A 136 -8.78 3.03 -17.44
N MET A 137 -9.86 3.61 -17.91
CA MET A 137 -10.14 5.03 -17.86
C MET A 137 -11.52 5.27 -17.24
N ILE A 138 -11.59 6.12 -16.22
CA ILE A 138 -12.86 6.72 -15.80
C ILE A 138 -13.03 8.04 -16.57
N THR A 139 -14.21 8.28 -17.15
CA THR A 139 -14.51 9.51 -17.88
C THR A 139 -15.97 9.92 -17.72
N THR A 140 -16.23 11.22 -17.76
CA THR A 140 -17.59 11.79 -17.86
C THR A 140 -18.01 12.11 -19.30
N SER A 141 -17.13 11.88 -20.27
CA SER A 141 -17.43 11.98 -21.71
C SER A 141 -18.12 10.73 -22.22
N GLU A 142 -19.12 10.87 -23.09
CA GLU A 142 -19.82 9.74 -23.68
C GLU A 142 -18.87 8.93 -24.57
N PRO A 143 -18.78 7.60 -24.40
CA PRO A 143 -17.88 6.75 -25.16
C PRO A 143 -18.40 6.43 -26.56
N THR A 144 -18.44 7.45 -27.44
CA THR A 144 -18.66 7.25 -28.89
C THR A 144 -17.57 6.33 -29.45
N ASP A 145 -17.78 5.73 -30.60
CA ASP A 145 -16.79 4.82 -31.22
C ASP A 145 -15.45 5.51 -31.43
N GLU A 146 -15.45 6.78 -31.88
CA GLU A 146 -14.24 7.57 -32.06
C GLU A 146 -13.52 7.86 -30.73
N TYR A 147 -14.27 8.36 -29.74
CA TYR A 147 -13.71 8.61 -28.39
C TYR A 147 -13.16 7.33 -27.75
N LYS A 148 -13.89 6.22 -27.88
CA LYS A 148 -13.47 4.92 -27.35
C LYS A 148 -12.16 4.44 -27.99
N ALA A 149 -11.99 4.62 -29.31
CA ALA A 149 -10.76 4.26 -30.01
C ALA A 149 -9.56 5.04 -29.43
N GLN A 150 -9.68 6.37 -29.30
CA GLN A 150 -8.64 7.23 -28.72
C GLN A 150 -8.37 6.91 -27.23
N ALA A 151 -9.43 6.63 -26.45
CA ALA A 151 -9.29 6.23 -25.06
C ALA A 151 -8.52 4.91 -24.92
N LEU A 152 -8.79 3.92 -25.77
CA LEU A 152 -8.10 2.62 -25.75
C LEU A 152 -6.61 2.75 -26.07
N GLU A 153 -6.20 3.65 -26.97
CA GLU A 153 -4.78 3.93 -27.22
C GLU A 153 -4.10 4.47 -25.96
N ARG A 154 -4.70 5.45 -25.28
CA ARG A 154 -4.19 6.02 -24.02
C ARG A 154 -4.15 4.99 -22.89
N ILE A 155 -5.19 4.17 -22.75
CA ILE A 155 -5.29 3.13 -21.74
C ILE A 155 -4.18 2.09 -21.93
N ARG A 156 -3.95 1.64 -23.17
CA ARG A 156 -2.93 0.61 -23.46
C ARG A 156 -1.51 1.14 -23.32
N ALA A 157 -1.30 2.41 -23.60
CA ALA A 157 0.00 3.08 -23.46
C ALA A 157 0.35 3.41 -22.00
N TYR A 158 -0.61 3.36 -21.07
CA TYR A 158 -0.38 3.75 -19.68
C TYR A 158 0.54 2.75 -18.97
N VAL A 159 1.55 3.28 -18.30
CA VAL A 159 2.46 2.55 -17.41
C VAL A 159 2.56 3.30 -16.09
N VAL A 160 2.47 2.60 -14.97
CA VAL A 160 2.57 3.21 -13.64
C VAL A 160 3.94 3.88 -13.45
N GLY A 161 5.02 3.23 -13.91
CA GLY A 161 6.40 3.72 -13.83
C GLY A 161 6.91 3.91 -12.40
N PRO A 162 8.05 4.61 -12.21
CA PRO A 162 8.61 4.89 -10.88
C PRO A 162 7.73 5.86 -10.10
N VAL A 163 7.07 5.39 -9.04
CA VAL A 163 6.10 6.18 -8.25
C VAL A 163 6.57 6.47 -6.83
N VAL A 164 7.55 5.74 -6.29
CA VAL A 164 8.13 6.01 -4.96
C VAL A 164 8.62 7.45 -4.81
N PRO A 165 9.31 8.06 -5.80
CA PRO A 165 9.71 9.47 -5.71
C PRO A 165 8.55 10.46 -5.55
N LYS A 166 7.33 10.09 -5.94
CA LYS A 166 6.14 10.95 -5.84
C LYS A 166 5.53 10.95 -4.44
N VAL A 167 5.72 9.89 -3.67
CA VAL A 167 5.07 9.66 -2.38
C VAL A 167 6.01 9.80 -1.19
N SER A 168 7.31 9.64 -1.41
CA SER A 168 8.33 9.79 -0.37
C SER A 168 8.49 11.24 0.07
N VAL A 169 8.81 11.45 1.37
CA VAL A 169 9.18 12.76 1.92
C VAL A 169 10.38 13.36 1.16
N LYS A 170 10.46 14.69 1.14
CA LYS A 170 11.54 15.38 0.40
C LYS A 170 12.74 15.72 1.27
N GLN A 171 12.57 15.67 2.57
CA GLN A 171 13.60 15.90 3.57
C GLN A 171 13.31 15.11 4.84
N PRO A 172 14.31 14.83 5.68
CA PRO A 172 14.09 14.09 6.91
C PRO A 172 13.07 14.75 7.85
N GLU A 173 12.11 13.95 8.35
CA GLU A 173 11.09 14.37 9.32
C GLU A 173 11.29 13.61 10.64
N LYS A 174 11.27 14.32 11.79
CA LYS A 174 11.50 13.73 13.11
C LYS A 174 10.21 13.63 13.92
N PHE A 175 10.06 12.50 14.62
CA PHE A 175 8.94 12.22 15.51
C PHE A 175 9.48 11.57 16.78
N SER A 176 9.35 12.26 17.90
CA SER A 176 9.87 11.80 19.19
C SER A 176 8.80 11.07 19.98
N ALA A 177 9.21 10.01 20.66
CA ALA A 177 8.39 9.37 21.68
C ALA A 177 8.49 10.16 23.00
N GLU A 178 7.49 10.07 23.86
CA GLU A 178 7.49 10.73 25.18
C GLU A 178 8.68 10.28 26.04
N ASN A 179 9.06 9.02 25.94
CA ASN A 179 10.22 8.44 26.61
C ASN A 179 11.08 7.65 25.61
N GLY A 180 11.67 8.34 24.63
CA GLY A 180 12.46 7.73 23.56
C GLY A 180 13.63 6.91 24.06
N LYS A 181 13.63 5.60 23.74
CA LYS A 181 14.69 4.64 24.14
C LYS A 181 15.50 4.17 22.93
N TYR A 182 14.90 4.18 21.76
CA TYR A 182 15.47 3.66 20.51
C TYR A 182 15.41 4.71 19.43
N LYS A 183 16.47 4.81 18.66
CA LYS A 183 16.60 5.72 17.53
C LYS A 183 16.39 4.92 16.24
N VAL A 184 15.28 5.15 15.55
CA VAL A 184 14.90 4.39 14.36
C VAL A 184 14.99 5.27 13.12
N ALA A 185 15.71 4.79 12.10
CA ALA A 185 15.68 5.33 10.75
C ALA A 185 14.55 4.63 9.97
N LEU A 186 13.49 5.37 9.60
CA LEU A 186 12.43 4.88 8.76
C LEU A 186 12.69 5.34 7.33
N MET A 187 12.99 4.40 6.42
CA MET A 187 13.16 4.67 4.99
C MET A 187 11.78 4.78 4.34
N ASP A 188 11.48 5.94 3.78
CA ASP A 188 10.15 6.24 3.24
C ASP A 188 10.05 5.93 1.76
N TYR A 189 9.41 4.80 1.47
CA TYR A 189 9.05 4.40 0.11
C TYR A 189 7.58 4.72 -0.23
N GLY A 190 6.88 5.42 0.65
CA GLY A 190 5.45 5.67 0.65
C GLY A 190 4.81 5.09 1.92
N TYR A 191 5.35 5.46 3.09
CA TYR A 191 4.97 4.86 4.36
C TYR A 191 3.57 5.25 4.80
N LYS A 192 2.86 4.30 5.38
CA LYS A 192 1.63 4.55 6.12
C LYS A 192 1.95 5.11 7.50
N PHE A 193 1.23 6.14 7.90
CA PHE A 193 1.44 6.82 9.18
C PHE A 193 1.38 5.88 10.39
N ASN A 194 0.63 4.80 10.29
CA ASN A 194 0.52 3.87 11.39
C ASN A 194 1.80 3.08 11.66
N ILE A 195 2.68 2.87 10.66
CA ILE A 195 4.03 2.31 10.90
C ILE A 195 4.79 3.18 11.91
N ARG A 196 4.79 4.49 11.68
CA ARG A 196 5.42 5.45 12.58
C ARG A 196 4.72 5.49 13.95
N ARG A 197 3.36 5.50 13.97
CA ARG A 197 2.58 5.52 15.22
C ARG A 197 2.90 4.30 16.08
N GLU A 198 3.00 3.10 15.50
CA GLU A 198 3.34 1.87 16.21
C GLU A 198 4.78 1.87 16.77
N LEU A 199 5.74 2.46 16.06
CA LEU A 199 7.12 2.64 16.54
C LEU A 199 7.18 3.65 17.70
N VAL A 200 6.57 4.84 17.54
CA VAL A 200 6.56 5.90 18.57
C VAL A 200 5.87 5.40 19.85
N LYS A 201 4.74 4.69 19.74
CA LYS A 201 4.02 4.06 20.86
C LYS A 201 4.91 3.10 21.67
N ARG A 202 5.91 2.46 21.02
CA ARG A 202 6.87 1.55 21.64
C ARG A 202 8.16 2.24 22.11
N GLY A 203 8.17 3.57 22.18
CA GLY A 203 9.31 4.35 22.68
C GLY A 203 10.42 4.55 21.66
N CYS A 204 10.12 4.54 20.37
CA CYS A 204 11.09 4.86 19.33
C CYS A 204 11.03 6.35 18.96
N ASP A 205 12.19 7.02 18.98
CA ASP A 205 12.40 8.28 18.29
C ASP A 205 12.63 7.97 16.81
N VAL A 206 11.64 8.31 15.98
CA VAL A 206 11.64 7.98 14.56
C VAL A 206 12.09 9.15 13.73
N THR A 207 13.08 8.97 12.87
CA THR A 207 13.40 9.91 11.78
C THR A 207 13.03 9.22 10.46
N VAL A 208 12.11 9.84 9.74
CA VAL A 208 11.67 9.40 8.40
C VAL A 208 12.64 10.01 7.40
N PHE A 209 13.28 9.18 6.61
CA PHE A 209 14.24 9.58 5.58
C PHE A 209 13.66 9.39 4.18
N PRO A 210 13.97 10.26 3.21
CA PRO A 210 13.66 10.06 1.79
C PRO A 210 14.16 8.70 1.27
N TYR A 211 13.47 8.16 0.26
CA TYR A 211 13.79 6.87 -0.37
C TYR A 211 15.21 6.78 -0.96
N ASP A 212 15.79 7.92 -1.34
CA ASP A 212 17.11 8.07 -1.99
C ASP A 212 18.22 8.49 -1.04
N THR A 213 17.96 8.49 0.28
CA THR A 213 18.99 8.78 1.29
C THR A 213 20.11 7.74 1.21
N SER A 214 21.36 8.22 1.20
CA SER A 214 22.55 7.37 1.09
C SER A 214 22.79 6.51 2.33
N ALA A 215 23.49 5.39 2.17
CA ALA A 215 23.91 4.55 3.29
C ALA A 215 24.82 5.32 4.26
N GLU A 216 25.68 6.19 3.76
CA GLU A 216 26.56 7.04 4.59
C GLU A 216 25.76 7.94 5.54
N GLU A 217 24.69 8.59 5.04
CA GLU A 217 23.83 9.44 5.87
C GLU A 217 23.09 8.64 6.95
N ILE A 218 22.60 7.46 6.61
CA ILE A 218 21.95 6.55 7.58
C ILE A 218 22.95 6.07 8.63
N LEU A 219 24.18 5.71 8.23
CA LEU A 219 25.24 5.30 9.16
C LEU A 219 25.67 6.46 10.06
N LYS A 220 25.80 7.67 9.52
CA LYS A 220 26.10 8.89 10.31
C LYS A 220 24.97 9.23 11.29
N PHE A 221 23.73 8.95 10.94
CA PHE A 221 22.61 9.09 11.87
C PHE A 221 22.73 8.09 13.03
N ALA A 222 23.47 7.00 12.89
CA ALA A 222 23.71 5.96 13.89
C ALA A 222 22.40 5.43 14.54
N PRO A 223 21.50 4.81 13.79
CA PRO A 223 20.24 4.29 14.31
C PRO A 223 20.46 3.01 15.12
N ASP A 224 19.57 2.76 16.07
CA ASP A 224 19.47 1.46 16.75
C ASP A 224 18.81 0.41 15.87
N GLY A 225 17.92 0.84 14.96
CA GLY A 225 17.25 0.00 13.99
C GLY A 225 16.82 0.75 12.73
N ILE A 226 16.63 0.02 11.63
CA ILE A 226 16.14 0.52 10.35
C ILE A 226 14.77 -0.08 10.08
N MET A 227 13.78 0.77 9.80
CA MET A 227 12.47 0.39 9.35
C MET A 227 12.35 0.66 7.85
N LEU A 228 12.03 -0.36 7.05
CA LEU A 228 11.78 -0.23 5.62
C LEU A 228 10.27 -0.24 5.39
N SER A 229 9.74 0.87 4.90
CA SER A 229 8.29 1.05 4.80
C SER A 229 7.68 0.27 3.63
N ASN A 230 6.35 0.24 3.61
CA ASN A 230 5.56 -0.08 2.42
C ASN A 230 5.73 1.00 1.34
N GLY A 231 5.18 0.75 0.15
CA GLY A 231 5.16 1.71 -0.95
C GLY A 231 4.57 1.15 -2.23
N PRO A 232 4.36 2.01 -3.25
CA PRO A 232 3.77 1.67 -4.54
C PRO A 232 4.78 1.16 -5.57
N GLY A 233 4.24 0.58 -6.66
CA GLY A 233 4.96 0.34 -7.91
C GLY A 233 5.70 -0.99 -7.99
N ASP A 234 6.56 -1.10 -9.01
CA ASP A 234 7.44 -2.24 -9.19
C ASP A 234 8.65 -2.11 -8.26
N PRO A 235 8.97 -3.11 -7.43
CA PRO A 235 10.15 -3.05 -6.57
C PRO A 235 11.45 -2.91 -7.37
N GLN A 236 11.51 -3.43 -8.59
CA GLN A 236 12.72 -3.36 -9.44
C GLN A 236 13.03 -1.94 -9.95
N ASP A 237 12.05 -1.04 -9.98
CA ASP A 237 12.25 0.37 -10.36
C ASP A 237 13.06 1.15 -9.30
N ASN A 238 13.21 0.62 -8.08
CA ASN A 238 13.82 1.29 -6.94
C ASN A 238 15.32 0.98 -6.78
N THR A 239 16.08 1.06 -7.87
CA THR A 239 17.51 0.70 -7.91
C THR A 239 18.36 1.47 -6.90
N VAL A 240 18.07 2.75 -6.66
CA VAL A 240 18.78 3.58 -5.66
C VAL A 240 18.60 2.98 -4.26
N SER A 241 17.37 2.73 -3.84
CA SER A 241 17.07 2.14 -2.52
C SER A 241 17.67 0.73 -2.37
N ILE A 242 17.60 -0.11 -3.43
CA ILE A 242 18.21 -1.46 -3.42
C ILE A 242 19.72 -1.36 -3.21
N ASN A 243 20.42 -0.42 -3.87
CA ASN A 243 21.86 -0.24 -3.70
C ASN A 243 22.21 0.28 -2.30
N THR A 244 21.47 1.25 -1.78
CA THR A 244 21.61 1.71 -0.37
C THR A 244 21.48 0.54 0.60
N LEU A 245 20.50 -0.35 0.40
CA LEU A 245 20.33 -1.52 1.27
C LEU A 245 21.48 -2.51 1.16
N LYS A 246 22.04 -2.75 -0.03
CA LYS A 246 23.26 -3.59 -0.21
C LYS A 246 24.44 -3.06 0.59
N GLU A 247 24.61 -1.73 0.66
CA GLU A 247 25.66 -1.09 1.45
C GLU A 247 25.39 -1.18 2.95
N LEU A 248 24.12 -1.15 3.39
CA LEU A 248 23.73 -1.22 4.81
C LEU A 248 23.80 -2.62 5.41
N ILE A 249 23.54 -3.69 4.64
CA ILE A 249 23.51 -5.09 5.12
C ILE A 249 24.77 -5.48 5.90
N PRO A 250 26.03 -5.18 5.44
CA PRO A 250 27.22 -5.55 6.15
C PRO A 250 27.37 -4.93 7.56
N HIS A 251 26.69 -3.82 7.82
CA HIS A 251 26.75 -3.11 9.10
C HIS A 251 25.88 -3.76 10.19
N LYS A 252 25.08 -4.77 9.84
CA LYS A 252 24.28 -5.58 10.77
C LYS A 252 23.44 -4.77 11.75
N ILE A 253 22.82 -3.69 11.24
CA ILE A 253 21.86 -2.90 12.00
C ILE A 253 20.53 -3.65 11.99
N PRO A 254 19.86 -3.83 13.15
CA PRO A 254 18.54 -4.43 13.24
C PRO A 254 17.58 -3.82 12.21
N THR A 255 16.98 -4.66 11.36
CA THR A 255 16.15 -4.17 10.25
C THR A 255 14.81 -4.91 10.19
N PHE A 256 13.73 -4.15 10.08
CA PHE A 256 12.39 -4.66 9.83
C PHE A 256 11.84 -4.05 8.54
N GLY A 257 11.32 -4.88 7.62
CA GLY A 257 10.75 -4.42 6.35
C GLY A 257 9.31 -4.88 6.15
N ILE A 258 8.45 -3.97 5.66
CA ILE A 258 7.03 -4.20 5.39
C ILE A 258 6.75 -3.99 3.90
N CYS A 259 6.05 -4.94 3.28
CA CYS A 259 5.51 -4.88 1.91
C CYS A 259 6.60 -4.53 0.88
N LEU A 260 6.69 -3.31 0.36
CA LEU A 260 7.77 -2.91 -0.56
C LEU A 260 9.15 -3.03 0.12
N GLY A 261 9.28 -2.67 1.41
CA GLY A 261 10.52 -2.84 2.16
C GLY A 261 10.98 -4.30 2.27
N HIS A 262 10.05 -5.25 2.36
CA HIS A 262 10.33 -6.67 2.26
C HIS A 262 10.93 -7.03 0.89
N GLN A 263 10.30 -6.57 -0.18
CA GLN A 263 10.73 -6.85 -1.55
C GLN A 263 12.11 -6.23 -1.85
N LEU A 264 12.33 -4.98 -1.42
CA LEU A 264 13.61 -4.28 -1.64
C LEU A 264 14.77 -4.95 -0.90
N LEU A 265 14.55 -5.40 0.35
CA LEU A 265 15.60 -6.10 1.10
C LEU A 265 15.89 -7.48 0.50
N ALA A 266 14.87 -8.18 -0.02
CA ALA A 266 15.05 -9.44 -0.74
C ALA A 266 15.86 -9.24 -2.03
N LEU A 267 15.53 -8.23 -2.83
CA LEU A 267 16.29 -7.85 -4.04
C LEU A 267 17.75 -7.46 -3.72
N ALA A 268 17.96 -6.72 -2.63
CA ALA A 268 19.31 -6.35 -2.17
C ALA A 268 20.15 -7.58 -1.78
N ASN A 269 19.51 -8.64 -1.34
CA ASN A 269 20.14 -9.93 -1.03
C ASN A 269 20.22 -10.90 -2.23
N GLY A 270 19.85 -10.46 -3.43
CA GLY A 270 19.99 -11.26 -4.66
C GLY A 270 18.77 -12.11 -5.02
N ALA A 271 17.66 -12.01 -4.29
CA ALA A 271 16.40 -12.63 -4.68
C ALA A 271 15.77 -11.89 -5.88
N THR A 272 14.71 -12.44 -6.44
CA THR A 272 13.93 -11.86 -7.54
C THR A 272 12.46 -11.67 -7.11
N THR A 273 11.77 -10.77 -7.83
CA THR A 273 10.35 -10.52 -7.63
C THR A 273 9.56 -10.81 -8.91
N VAL A 274 8.28 -11.14 -8.75
CA VAL A 274 7.36 -11.43 -9.85
C VAL A 274 6.06 -10.64 -9.67
N LYS A 275 5.51 -10.14 -10.77
CA LYS A 275 4.17 -9.51 -10.78
C LYS A 275 3.10 -10.59 -10.64
N LEU A 276 2.23 -10.46 -9.65
CA LEU A 276 1.09 -11.35 -9.44
C LEU A 276 -0.02 -11.00 -10.43
N LYS A 277 -0.84 -11.99 -10.79
CA LYS A 277 -1.93 -11.83 -11.76
C LYS A 277 -2.89 -10.70 -11.39
N TYR A 278 -3.31 -10.62 -10.12
CA TYR A 278 -4.18 -9.56 -9.61
C TYR A 278 -3.77 -9.04 -8.23
N GLY A 279 -2.68 -9.58 -7.66
CA GLY A 279 -2.16 -9.20 -6.35
C GLY A 279 -3.03 -9.66 -5.17
N HIS A 280 -2.55 -9.38 -3.96
CA HIS A 280 -3.31 -9.60 -2.72
C HIS A 280 -3.74 -8.25 -2.16
N ARG A 281 -5.07 -8.04 -2.00
CA ARG A 281 -5.64 -6.81 -1.43
C ARG A 281 -6.87 -7.13 -0.59
N GLY A 282 -6.86 -6.62 0.65
CA GLY A 282 -7.94 -6.81 1.63
C GLY A 282 -7.43 -7.24 3.00
N GLY A 283 -8.32 -7.26 3.99
CA GLY A 283 -8.02 -7.61 5.39
C GLY A 283 -8.28 -9.09 5.74
N ASN A 284 -8.33 -9.98 4.76
CA ASN A 284 -8.74 -11.37 4.95
C ASN A 284 -7.77 -12.40 4.32
N GLN A 285 -6.48 -12.05 4.24
CA GLN A 285 -5.47 -12.90 3.63
C GLN A 285 -4.81 -13.81 4.68
N PRO A 286 -4.95 -15.14 4.56
CA PRO A 286 -4.32 -16.07 5.50
C PRO A 286 -2.82 -16.18 5.20
N VAL A 287 -2.00 -16.03 6.24
CA VAL A 287 -0.54 -16.19 6.16
C VAL A 287 -0.09 -17.12 7.27
N THR A 288 0.69 -18.14 6.92
CA THR A 288 1.28 -19.08 7.87
C THR A 288 2.71 -18.69 8.19
N ASP A 289 2.98 -18.42 9.46
CA ASP A 289 4.34 -18.37 10.00
C ASP A 289 4.86 -19.81 10.14
N VAL A 290 5.78 -20.17 9.25
CA VAL A 290 6.33 -21.53 9.20
C VAL A 290 7.33 -21.82 10.33
N THR A 291 7.77 -20.79 11.06
CA THR A 291 8.70 -20.95 12.18
C THR A 291 8.01 -21.46 13.45
N VAL A 292 6.71 -21.20 13.59
CA VAL A 292 5.87 -21.58 14.74
C VAL A 292 4.63 -22.38 14.34
N ASP A 293 4.47 -22.69 13.04
CA ASP A 293 3.34 -23.41 12.46
C ASP A 293 1.98 -22.80 12.84
N ARG A 294 1.85 -21.48 12.69
CA ARG A 294 0.64 -20.74 13.03
C ARG A 294 0.17 -19.88 11.88
N THR A 295 -1.13 -19.94 11.58
CA THR A 295 -1.77 -19.11 10.56
C THR A 295 -2.43 -17.89 11.20
N PHE A 296 -2.16 -16.72 10.61
CA PHE A 296 -2.77 -15.43 10.94
C PHE A 296 -3.61 -14.94 9.77
N ILE A 297 -4.66 -14.19 10.06
CA ILE A 297 -5.36 -13.41 9.03
C ILE A 297 -4.70 -12.03 8.98
N THR A 298 -4.35 -11.59 7.78
CA THR A 298 -3.55 -10.38 7.57
C THR A 298 -4.22 -9.40 6.63
N SER A 299 -3.85 -8.12 6.76
CA SER A 299 -4.16 -7.08 5.78
C SER A 299 -3.06 -7.00 4.74
N GLN A 300 -3.42 -6.93 3.45
CA GLN A 300 -2.45 -6.90 2.35
C GLN A 300 -2.87 -5.88 1.28
N ASN A 301 -1.87 -5.31 0.61
CA ASN A 301 -2.03 -4.46 -0.57
C ASN A 301 -0.73 -4.48 -1.38
N HIS A 302 -0.56 -5.50 -2.20
CA HIS A 302 0.62 -5.62 -3.09
C HIS A 302 0.29 -6.32 -4.41
N GLY A 303 1.01 -5.94 -5.47
CA GLY A 303 0.91 -6.53 -6.80
C GLY A 303 2.12 -7.40 -7.18
N TYR A 304 3.16 -7.42 -6.36
CA TYR A 304 4.39 -8.19 -6.57
C TYR A 304 4.68 -9.07 -5.36
N ALA A 305 5.41 -10.15 -5.58
CA ALA A 305 5.86 -11.04 -4.52
C ALA A 305 7.32 -11.46 -4.75
N VAL A 306 8.04 -11.76 -3.67
CA VAL A 306 9.38 -12.37 -3.74
C VAL A 306 9.23 -13.81 -4.18
N VAL A 307 10.07 -14.24 -5.12
CA VAL A 307 10.14 -15.65 -5.56
C VAL A 307 10.92 -16.45 -4.53
N SER A 308 10.25 -17.35 -3.80
CA SER A 308 10.82 -18.10 -2.67
C SER A 308 12.14 -18.79 -3.01
N ASP A 309 12.19 -19.51 -4.14
CA ASP A 309 13.33 -20.30 -4.58
C ASP A 309 14.51 -19.44 -5.08
N SER A 310 14.30 -18.15 -5.29
CA SER A 310 15.36 -17.21 -5.69
C SER A 310 16.15 -16.64 -4.53
N LEU A 311 15.64 -16.79 -3.28
CA LEU A 311 16.34 -16.30 -2.10
C LEU A 311 17.60 -17.15 -1.83
N PRO A 312 18.81 -16.57 -1.84
CA PRO A 312 20.02 -17.33 -1.54
C PRO A 312 19.99 -17.89 -0.10
N GLU A 313 20.32 -19.17 0.08
CA GLU A 313 20.38 -19.81 1.41
C GLU A 313 21.33 -19.08 2.38
N SER A 314 22.39 -18.47 1.84
CA SER A 314 23.35 -17.66 2.62
C SER A 314 22.74 -16.35 3.13
N ALA A 315 21.67 -15.86 2.52
CA ALA A 315 21.00 -14.62 2.92
C ALA A 315 19.95 -14.85 4.00
N GLY A 316 19.15 -15.92 3.88
CA GLY A 316 18.04 -16.15 4.80
C GLY A 316 17.12 -17.29 4.42
N LYS A 317 15.99 -17.36 5.09
CA LYS A 317 14.94 -18.37 4.86
C LYS A 317 13.57 -17.73 4.81
N VAL A 318 12.68 -18.26 3.98
CA VAL A 318 11.26 -17.89 3.99
C VAL A 318 10.68 -18.25 5.36
N SER A 319 10.07 -17.27 6.01
CA SER A 319 9.48 -17.39 7.35
C SER A 319 7.95 -17.40 7.34
N HIS A 320 7.35 -16.79 6.30
CA HIS A 320 5.89 -16.70 6.16
C HIS A 320 5.49 -17.05 4.73
N ILE A 321 4.39 -17.78 4.59
CA ILE A 321 3.82 -18.16 3.29
C ILE A 321 2.32 -17.87 3.24
N ASN A 322 1.82 -17.48 2.07
CA ASN A 322 0.39 -17.27 1.85
C ASN A 322 -0.35 -18.60 1.92
N GLY A 323 -1.46 -18.63 2.66
CA GLY A 323 -2.28 -19.82 2.85
C GLY A 323 -2.98 -20.28 1.56
N ASN A 324 -3.26 -19.36 0.63
CA ASN A 324 -4.03 -19.65 -0.58
C ASN A 324 -3.14 -20.12 -1.74
N ASP A 325 -2.07 -19.37 -2.06
CA ASP A 325 -1.29 -19.60 -3.29
C ASP A 325 0.20 -19.91 -3.02
N LYS A 326 0.59 -19.97 -1.75
CA LYS A 326 1.95 -20.32 -1.29
C LYS A 326 3.05 -19.32 -1.68
N THR A 327 2.69 -18.11 -2.06
CA THR A 327 3.66 -17.04 -2.27
C THR A 327 4.44 -16.71 -1.01
N CYS A 328 5.65 -16.16 -1.16
CA CYS A 328 6.47 -15.70 -0.04
C CYS A 328 5.81 -14.49 0.63
N GLU A 329 5.57 -14.61 1.93
CA GLU A 329 4.96 -13.57 2.76
C GLU A 329 5.91 -13.02 3.84
N GLY A 330 7.14 -13.51 3.89
CA GLY A 330 8.15 -13.00 4.81
C GLY A 330 9.44 -13.78 4.78
N VAL A 331 10.52 -13.11 5.16
CA VAL A 331 11.87 -13.65 5.22
C VAL A 331 12.51 -13.35 6.58
N MET A 332 13.18 -14.35 7.14
CA MET A 332 14.12 -14.22 8.25
C MET A 332 15.54 -14.29 7.69
N TYR A 333 16.32 -13.23 7.86
CA TYR A 333 17.68 -13.15 7.34
C TYR A 333 18.67 -13.79 8.34
N THR A 334 19.70 -14.43 7.80
CA THR A 334 20.79 -15.07 8.59
C THR A 334 22.10 -14.30 8.48
N ASN A 335 22.26 -13.51 7.42
CA ASN A 335 23.43 -12.68 7.17
C ASN A 335 23.38 -11.31 7.88
N ALA A 336 22.24 -10.93 8.42
CA ALA A 336 22.02 -9.70 9.18
C ALA A 336 20.92 -9.92 10.24
N PRO A 337 20.86 -9.13 11.33
CA PRO A 337 19.75 -9.16 12.28
C PRO A 337 18.51 -8.50 11.66
N ALA A 338 17.86 -9.19 10.72
CA ALA A 338 16.75 -8.64 9.94
C ALA A 338 15.63 -9.65 9.72
N PHE A 339 14.40 -9.15 9.65
CA PHE A 339 13.25 -9.89 9.18
C PHE A 339 12.29 -8.98 8.42
N THR A 340 11.49 -9.58 7.55
CA THR A 340 10.57 -8.82 6.72
C THR A 340 9.26 -9.56 6.53
N VAL A 341 8.17 -8.82 6.30
CA VAL A 341 6.85 -9.37 5.97
C VAL A 341 6.24 -8.65 4.79
N GLN A 342 5.51 -9.38 3.96
CA GLN A 342 4.82 -8.85 2.79
C GLN A 342 3.50 -8.17 3.16
N PHE A 343 2.84 -8.64 4.21
CA PHE A 343 1.59 -8.09 4.73
C PHE A 343 1.83 -6.87 5.64
N HIS A 344 0.74 -6.25 6.09
CA HIS A 344 0.73 -5.00 6.84
C HIS A 344 0.37 -5.21 8.32
N PRO A 345 1.36 -5.41 9.22
CA PRO A 345 1.10 -5.60 10.65
C PRO A 345 0.65 -4.31 11.35
N GLU A 346 0.80 -3.15 10.70
CA GLU A 346 0.36 -1.84 11.17
C GLU A 346 -1.11 -1.54 10.85
N ALA A 347 -1.79 -2.36 10.06
CA ALA A 347 -3.13 -2.06 9.55
C ALA A 347 -4.14 -1.81 10.68
N CYS A 348 -4.87 -0.69 10.62
CA CYS A 348 -5.90 -0.32 11.58
C CYS A 348 -7.29 -0.81 11.17
N GLY A 349 -7.62 -0.78 9.89
CA GLY A 349 -8.91 -1.21 9.33
C GLY A 349 -9.06 -2.73 9.17
N GLY A 350 -8.15 -3.53 9.73
CA GLY A 350 -8.09 -4.99 9.59
C GLY A 350 -7.68 -5.73 10.87
N PRO A 351 -7.28 -7.00 10.75
CA PRO A 351 -6.84 -7.79 11.89
C PRO A 351 -5.57 -7.21 12.52
N HIS A 352 -5.50 -7.24 13.86
CA HIS A 352 -4.38 -6.74 14.66
C HIS A 352 -3.44 -7.84 15.16
N ASP A 353 -3.69 -9.09 14.80
CA ASP A 353 -2.99 -10.28 15.34
C ASP A 353 -1.48 -10.27 15.09
N THR A 354 -1.01 -9.53 14.10
CA THR A 354 0.40 -9.47 13.72
C THR A 354 1.16 -8.24 14.24
N ALA A 355 0.51 -7.38 15.04
CA ALA A 355 1.14 -6.19 15.62
C ALA A 355 2.34 -6.50 16.53
N TYR A 356 2.43 -7.73 17.08
CA TYR A 356 3.59 -8.20 17.86
C TYR A 356 4.91 -8.16 17.07
N LEU A 357 4.87 -8.09 15.76
CA LEU A 357 6.10 -7.98 14.94
C LEU A 357 6.85 -6.67 15.20
N PHE A 358 6.17 -5.61 15.61
CA PHE A 358 6.84 -4.39 16.10
C PHE A 358 7.57 -4.66 17.42
N ASP A 359 6.98 -5.45 18.34
CA ASP A 359 7.63 -5.82 19.60
C ASP A 359 8.84 -6.72 19.35
N LYS A 360 8.77 -7.62 18.36
CA LYS A 360 9.90 -8.42 17.88
C LYS A 360 11.03 -7.51 17.36
N PHE A 361 10.71 -6.44 16.63
CA PHE A 361 11.72 -5.48 16.17
C PHE A 361 12.40 -4.74 17.33
N ILE A 362 11.62 -4.33 18.34
CA ILE A 362 12.18 -3.74 19.57
C ILE A 362 13.16 -4.72 20.25
N SER A 363 12.74 -5.98 20.44
CA SER A 363 13.59 -7.01 21.04
C SER A 363 14.89 -7.23 20.26
N LEU A 364 14.82 -7.21 18.93
CA LEU A 364 16.00 -7.35 18.06
C LEU A 364 16.98 -6.18 18.23
N MET A 365 16.49 -4.95 18.42
CA MET A 365 17.33 -3.80 18.74
C MET A 365 17.97 -3.92 20.13
N GLU A 366 17.23 -4.41 21.14
CA GLU A 366 17.76 -4.65 22.50
C GLU A 366 18.87 -5.68 22.52
N GLU A 367 18.68 -6.80 21.84
CA GLU A 367 19.68 -7.87 21.72
C GLU A 367 20.95 -7.35 21.05
N ASN A 368 20.82 -6.61 19.98
CA ASN A 368 21.95 -6.07 19.24
C ASN A 368 22.74 -5.02 20.06
N LYS A 369 22.07 -4.21 20.91
CA LYS A 369 22.74 -3.29 21.84
C LYS A 369 23.58 -4.02 22.90
N LYS A 370 23.13 -5.19 23.37
CA LYS A 370 23.86 -5.99 24.36
C LYS A 370 25.10 -6.67 23.78
N CYS A 371 25.14 -6.85 22.45
CA CYS A 371 26.27 -7.47 21.76
C CYS A 371 27.32 -6.47 21.26
N ARG A 372 27.05 -5.17 21.35
CA ARG A 372 28.00 -4.09 21.06
C ARG A 372 28.73 -3.65 22.32
#